data_3053db34e7abe27380be8c1ee803d4ce
#
_entry.id   3053db34e7abe27380be8c1ee803d4ce
#
_cell.length_a   1.000
_cell.length_b   1.000
_cell.length_c   1.000
_cell.angle_alpha   90.00
_cell.angle_beta   90.00
_cell.angle_gamma   90.00
#
_symmetry.space_group_name_H-M   'P 1'
#
loop_
_entity.id
_entity.type
_entity.pdbx_description
1 polymer ?
#
loop_
_entity_poly.entity_id
_entity_poly.type
_entity_poly.pdbx_seq_one_letter_code
_entity_poly.pdbx_strand_id
1 'polypeptide(L)'
;MYPQLAAASSLKPEVVENLDIMILRELTGGIYFGEPRGIRVGEGNEREGFNTLIYSESEIERICRAGFDIAMKRSKRLCSVDKANVLELSLIHI
;
A
#
# COMPACT_ATOMS: atom_id res chain seq x y z
N MET A 1 6.63 11.78 11.77
CA MET A 1 6.89 13.05 11.04
C MET A 1 8.06 13.79 11.68
N TYR A 2 8.90 14.39 10.89
CA TYR A 2 9.95 15.26 11.42
C TYR A 2 9.32 16.54 11.97
N PRO A 3 9.58 16.91 13.23
CA PRO A 3 8.95 18.09 13.85
C PRO A 3 9.17 19.38 13.06
N GLN A 4 10.34 19.55 12.47
CA GLN A 4 10.68 20.73 11.68
C GLN A 4 9.86 20.86 10.38
N LEU A 5 9.20 19.79 9.95
CA LEU A 5 8.36 19.80 8.75
C LEU A 5 6.86 19.99 9.07
N ALA A 6 6.50 20.08 10.33
CA ALA A 6 5.09 20.24 10.73
C ALA A 6 4.46 21.51 10.12
N ALA A 7 5.23 22.59 10.03
CA ALA A 7 4.76 23.87 9.46
C ALA A 7 4.48 23.77 7.95
N ALA A 8 5.08 22.82 7.25
CA ALA A 8 4.86 22.59 5.81
C ALA A 8 3.65 21.71 5.52
N SER A 9 3.04 21.11 6.55
CA SER A 9 1.87 20.26 6.39
C SER A 9 0.61 21.09 6.14
N SER A 10 -0.31 20.54 5.33
CA SER A 10 -1.64 21.11 5.14
C SER A 10 -2.58 20.85 6.33
N LEU A 11 -2.17 19.98 7.26
CA LEU A 11 -2.90 19.68 8.48
C LEU A 11 -2.49 20.65 9.59
N LYS A 12 -3.35 20.77 10.60
CA LYS A 12 -3.06 21.64 11.76
C LYS A 12 -1.83 21.10 12.52
N PRO A 13 -0.95 21.98 13.04
CA PRO A 13 0.24 21.56 13.77
C PRO A 13 -0.04 20.59 14.93
N GLU A 14 -1.11 20.81 15.69
CA GLU A 14 -1.49 19.94 16.80
C GLU A 14 -1.86 18.51 16.36
N VAL A 15 -2.20 18.33 15.07
CA VAL A 15 -2.52 17.00 14.52
C VAL A 15 -1.25 16.26 14.11
N VAL A 16 -0.22 16.98 13.64
CA VAL A 16 0.94 16.34 12.99
C VAL A 16 2.24 16.39 13.80
N GLU A 17 2.39 17.30 14.75
CA GLU A 17 3.69 17.55 15.42
C GLU A 17 4.21 16.36 16.22
N ASN A 18 3.35 15.52 16.77
CA ASN A 18 3.72 14.36 17.57
C ASN A 18 3.50 13.02 16.85
N LEU A 19 3.35 13.05 15.52
CA LEU A 19 3.19 11.83 14.76
C LEU A 19 4.50 11.05 14.68
N ASP A 20 4.43 9.77 15.03
CA ASP A 20 5.51 8.81 14.90
C ASP A 20 4.95 7.55 14.24
N ILE A 21 4.99 7.52 12.91
CA ILE A 21 4.40 6.46 12.11
C ILE A 21 5.47 5.88 11.20
N MET A 22 5.63 4.54 11.25
CA MET A 22 6.42 3.78 10.30
C MET A 22 5.47 3.20 9.25
N ILE A 23 5.71 3.53 7.99
CA ILE A 23 4.93 3.00 6.88
C ILE A 23 5.74 1.93 6.16
N LEU A 24 5.20 0.73 6.10
CA LEU A 24 5.78 -0.39 5.39
C LEU A 24 4.99 -0.64 4.12
N ARG A 25 5.69 -0.81 3.01
CA ARG A 25 5.06 -0.92 1.71
C ARG A 25 5.57 -2.13 0.93
N GLU A 26 4.65 -2.98 0.44
CA GLU A 26 4.98 -4.00 -0.54
C GLU A 26 4.99 -3.37 -1.93
N LEU A 27 6.14 -3.38 -2.58
CA LEU A 27 6.35 -2.68 -3.85
C LEU A 27 6.61 -3.64 -5.02
N THR A 28 7.09 -4.85 -4.75
CA THR A 28 7.45 -5.81 -5.79
C THR A 28 6.23 -6.37 -6.51
N GLY A 29 5.19 -6.70 -5.75
CA GLY A 29 3.92 -7.15 -6.30
C GLY A 29 2.94 -6.00 -6.50
N GLY A 30 1.70 -6.35 -6.77
CA GLY A 30 0.62 -5.39 -6.92
C GLY A 30 0.51 -4.80 -8.31
N ILE A 31 -0.11 -3.63 -8.39
CA ILE A 31 -0.48 -3.02 -9.68
C ILE A 31 0.71 -2.41 -10.43
N TYR A 32 1.77 -2.02 -9.72
CA TYR A 32 2.89 -1.33 -10.35
C TYR A 32 3.68 -2.22 -11.29
N PHE A 33 3.82 -3.49 -10.97
CA PHE A 33 4.62 -4.46 -11.74
C PHE A 33 3.82 -5.68 -12.18
N GLY A 34 2.51 -5.71 -11.89
CA GLY A 34 1.66 -6.82 -12.31
C GLY A 34 1.55 -6.93 -13.82
N GLU A 35 1.59 -8.14 -14.34
CA GLU A 35 1.43 -8.45 -15.76
C GLU A 35 0.36 -9.54 -15.91
N PRO A 36 -0.37 -9.55 -17.04
CA PRO A 36 -0.27 -8.66 -18.20
C PRO A 36 -0.83 -7.26 -17.94
N ARG A 37 -0.28 -6.29 -18.64
CA ARG A 37 -0.78 -4.92 -18.60
C ARG A 37 -0.54 -4.24 -19.94
N GLY A 38 -1.34 -3.24 -20.26
CA GLY A 38 -1.19 -2.52 -21.53
C GLY A 38 -2.50 -1.99 -22.07
N ILE A 39 -2.56 -1.92 -23.37
CA ILE A 39 -3.73 -1.46 -24.12
C ILE A 39 -4.17 -2.58 -25.04
N ARG A 40 -5.47 -2.90 -25.01
CA ARG A 40 -6.08 -3.89 -25.90
C ARG A 40 -7.24 -3.26 -26.67
N VAL A 41 -7.63 -3.90 -27.77
CA VAL A 41 -8.81 -3.49 -28.52
C VAL A 41 -10.00 -4.34 -28.05
N GLY A 42 -11.02 -3.65 -27.54
CA GLY A 42 -12.27 -4.26 -27.12
C GLY A 42 -13.29 -4.30 -28.25
N GLU A 43 -14.55 -4.48 -27.90
CA GLU A 43 -15.67 -4.50 -28.83
C GLU A 43 -15.81 -3.15 -29.53
N GLY A 44 -16.17 -3.17 -30.82
CA GLY A 44 -16.38 -1.96 -31.62
C GLY A 44 -15.11 -1.16 -31.88
N ASN A 45 -13.92 -1.79 -31.83
CA ASN A 45 -12.61 -1.16 -31.97
C ASN A 45 -12.28 -0.12 -30.90
N GLU A 46 -12.98 -0.16 -29.77
CA GLU A 46 -12.67 0.68 -28.62
C GLU A 46 -11.40 0.17 -27.95
N ARG A 47 -10.50 1.09 -27.59
CA ARG A 47 -9.25 0.74 -26.89
C ARG A 47 -9.50 0.73 -25.38
N GLU A 48 -8.98 -0.31 -24.74
CA GLU A 48 -9.07 -0.47 -23.29
C GLU A 48 -7.67 -0.50 -22.68
N GLY A 49 -7.45 0.31 -21.67
CA GLY A 49 -6.23 0.22 -20.85
C GLY A 49 -6.48 -0.70 -19.66
N PHE A 50 -5.53 -1.57 -19.36
CA PHE A 50 -5.67 -2.48 -18.22
C PHE A 50 -4.35 -2.66 -17.48
N ASN A 51 -4.47 -2.91 -16.17
CA ASN A 51 -3.36 -3.25 -15.29
C ASN A 51 -3.78 -4.44 -14.44
N THR A 52 -2.82 -5.28 -14.11
CA THR A 52 -3.06 -6.46 -13.27
C THR A 52 -2.49 -6.24 -11.88
N LEU A 53 -3.29 -6.53 -10.86
CA LEU A 53 -2.90 -6.49 -9.45
C LEU A 53 -2.67 -7.93 -9.00
N ILE A 54 -1.42 -8.28 -8.72
CA ILE A 54 -1.05 -9.63 -8.30
C ILE A 54 -0.19 -9.57 -7.04
N TYR A 55 -0.54 -10.37 -6.03
CA TYR A 55 0.27 -10.62 -4.85
C TYR A 55 0.44 -12.13 -4.67
N SER A 56 1.67 -12.57 -4.42
CA SER A 56 1.95 -13.96 -4.07
C SER A 56 2.00 -14.15 -2.55
N GLU A 57 1.80 -15.37 -2.09
CA GLU A 57 1.91 -15.69 -0.66
C GLU A 57 3.27 -15.30 -0.09
N SER A 58 4.35 -15.55 -0.83
CA SER A 58 5.71 -15.22 -0.37
C SER A 58 5.91 -13.72 -0.19
N GLU A 59 5.33 -12.91 -1.06
CA GLU A 59 5.40 -11.45 -0.94
C GLU A 59 4.64 -10.96 0.28
N ILE A 60 3.46 -11.53 0.52
CA ILE A 60 2.62 -11.20 1.67
C ILE A 60 3.31 -11.63 2.97
N GLU A 61 3.86 -12.84 3.00
CA GLU A 61 4.59 -13.33 4.16
C GLU A 61 5.78 -12.41 4.50
N ARG A 62 6.54 -12.02 3.48
CA ARG A 62 7.69 -11.15 3.65
C ARG A 62 7.33 -9.82 4.30
N ILE A 63 6.31 -9.13 3.79
CA ILE A 63 5.92 -7.83 4.36
C ILE A 63 5.29 -7.98 5.74
N CYS A 64 4.51 -9.04 5.97
CA CYS A 64 3.91 -9.30 7.27
C CYS A 64 4.97 -9.58 8.33
N ARG A 65 5.96 -10.43 8.03
CA ARG A 65 7.06 -10.71 8.96
C ARG A 65 7.85 -9.45 9.28
N ALA A 66 8.19 -8.65 8.27
CA ALA A 66 8.88 -7.38 8.48
C ALA A 66 8.07 -6.43 9.34
N GLY A 67 6.76 -6.34 9.10
CA GLY A 67 5.85 -5.49 9.87
C GLY A 67 5.76 -5.91 11.32
N PHE A 68 5.62 -7.19 11.60
CA PHE A 68 5.58 -7.70 12.97
C PHE A 68 6.91 -7.49 13.70
N ASP A 69 8.05 -7.73 13.03
CA ASP A 69 9.37 -7.50 13.64
C ASP A 69 9.55 -6.04 14.02
N ILE A 70 9.18 -5.13 13.15
CA ILE A 70 9.27 -3.69 13.43
C ILE A 70 8.33 -3.30 14.55
N ALA A 71 7.08 -3.80 14.54
CA ALA A 71 6.11 -3.52 15.59
C ALA A 71 6.58 -3.98 16.96
N MET A 72 7.26 -5.13 17.04
CA MET A 72 7.82 -5.64 18.29
C MET A 72 8.92 -4.74 18.87
N LYS A 73 9.66 -4.05 18.00
CA LYS A 73 10.71 -3.09 18.41
C LYS A 73 10.15 -1.71 18.74
N ARG A 74 8.89 -1.46 18.46
CA ARG A 74 8.20 -0.19 18.72
C ARG A 74 7.10 -0.40 19.77
N SER A 75 5.94 0.21 19.59
CA SER A 75 4.85 0.18 20.56
C SER A 75 3.92 -1.05 20.42
N LYS A 76 4.29 -2.03 19.61
CA LYS A 76 3.52 -3.26 19.35
C LYS A 76 2.14 -2.99 18.75
N ARG A 77 2.05 -1.95 17.94
CA ARG A 77 0.83 -1.63 17.19
C ARG A 77 1.10 -1.74 15.71
N LEU A 78 0.23 -2.47 15.02
CA LEU A 78 0.30 -2.69 13.59
C LEU A 78 -1.10 -2.51 12.99
N CYS A 79 -1.18 -1.77 11.89
CA CYS A 79 -2.43 -1.57 11.17
C CYS A 79 -2.22 -1.94 9.71
N SER A 80 -3.11 -2.76 9.19
CA SER A 80 -3.18 -3.06 7.76
C SER A 80 -4.19 -2.13 7.11
N VAL A 81 -3.75 -1.43 6.06
CA VAL A 81 -4.59 -0.47 5.34
C VAL A 81 -4.93 -1.04 3.98
N ASP A 82 -6.21 -1.06 3.65
CA ASP A 82 -6.73 -1.62 2.44
C ASP A 82 -7.74 -0.66 1.79
N LYS A 83 -7.78 -0.68 0.46
CA LYS A 83 -8.74 0.11 -0.29
C LYS A 83 -9.91 -0.77 -0.74
N ALA A 84 -10.66 -1.28 0.21
CA ALA A 84 -11.71 -2.27 -0.02
C ALA A 84 -12.96 -1.72 -0.72
N ASN A 85 -13.11 -0.41 -0.81
CA ASN A 85 -14.29 0.20 -1.42
C ASN A 85 -14.37 0.00 -2.94
N VAL A 86 -13.25 -0.34 -3.59
CA VAL A 86 -13.16 -0.55 -5.04
C VAL A 86 -12.48 -1.87 -5.38
N LEU A 87 -11.44 -2.24 -4.62
CA LEU A 87 -10.67 -3.45 -4.86
C LEU A 87 -11.35 -4.66 -4.22
N GLU A 88 -11.64 -5.66 -5.05
CA GLU A 88 -12.30 -6.89 -4.59
C GLU A 88 -11.35 -7.78 -3.78
N LEU A 89 -10.08 -7.83 -4.18
CA LEU A 89 -9.05 -8.61 -3.50
C LEU A 89 -7.86 -7.76 -3.10
N SER A 90 -7.29 -8.06 -1.94
CA SER A 90 -6.06 -7.46 -1.47
C SER A 90 -5.26 -8.45 -0.63
N LEU A 91 -4.17 -7.98 -0.04
CA LEU A 91 -3.29 -8.81 0.81
C LEU A 91 -4.03 -9.55 1.92
N ILE A 92 -5.04 -8.94 2.50
CA ILE A 92 -5.75 -9.54 3.65
C ILE A 92 -6.63 -10.73 3.28
N HIS A 93 -6.89 -10.95 2.00
CA HIS A 93 -7.73 -12.05 1.55
C HIS A 93 -6.93 -13.36 1.37
N ILE A 94 -5.63 -13.29 1.50
CA ILE A 94 -4.72 -14.43 1.44
C ILE A 94 -4.10 -14.69 2.80
#